data_8ed10b7ec73de4240b0f4036793dd7d8
#
_entry.id   8ed10b7ec73de4240b0f4036793dd7d8
#
_cell.length_a   1.000
_cell.length_b   1.000
_cell.length_c   1.000
_cell.angle_alpha   90.00
_cell.angle_beta   90.00
_cell.angle_gamma   90.00
#
_symmetry.space_group_name_H-M   'P 1'
#
loop_
_entity.id
_entity.type
_entity.pdbx_description
1 polymer ?
#
loop_
_entity_poly.entity_id
_entity_poly.type
_entity_poly.pdbx_seq_one_letter_code
_entity_poly.pdbx_strand_id
1 'polypeptide(L)'
;DCLLSRGLGDVYKRQIKDNPFELIGKEWLLVAANKDGKSNAMTASWGAVGEMWGKSVVMIVIRPQRYTKTFLDQTETFSLGIFPETQREMLNYMGTVSGRTEDKIAKSGLTESLVDGAPVFEESRMTLVCRKLFAQPMEEAAFLDQKTVDSWYPDKDFHTLYIAEIEKVLVK
;
A
#
# COMPACT_ATOMS: atom_id res chain seq x y z
N ASP A 1 13.89 -8.80 13.65
CA ASP A 1 14.64 -10.07 13.73
C ASP A 1 13.75 -11.32 13.78
N CYS A 2 12.57 -11.27 14.41
CA CYS A 2 11.70 -12.44 14.55
C CYS A 2 11.08 -12.92 13.22
N LEU A 3 10.88 -12.04 12.25
CA LEU A 3 10.33 -12.40 10.93
C LEU A 3 11.37 -13.02 9.99
N LEU A 4 12.63 -12.60 10.09
CA LEU A 4 13.74 -13.19 9.35
C LEU A 4 13.94 -14.67 9.74
N SER A 5 13.67 -15.02 11.01
CA SER A 5 13.74 -16.39 11.50
C SER A 5 12.59 -17.30 11.05
N ARG A 6 11.51 -16.73 10.45
CA ARG A 6 10.32 -17.46 9.96
C ARG A 6 10.25 -17.62 8.44
N GLY A 7 11.37 -17.43 7.72
CA GLY A 7 11.46 -17.70 6.29
C GLY A 7 11.04 -16.54 5.38
N LEU A 8 10.93 -15.31 5.90
CA LEU A 8 10.97 -14.10 5.08
C LEU A 8 12.44 -13.83 4.77
N GLY A 9 12.84 -14.03 3.52
CA GLY A 9 14.23 -13.97 3.06
C GLY A 9 14.86 -12.58 3.16
N ASP A 10 16.10 -12.48 2.71
CA ASP A 10 17.00 -11.34 2.89
C ASP A 10 16.43 -9.98 2.46
N VAL A 11 16.73 -8.96 3.26
CA VAL A 11 16.38 -7.56 3.03
C VAL A 11 17.33 -6.95 2.00
N TYR A 12 16.93 -6.91 0.71
CA TYR A 12 17.71 -6.24 -0.33
C TYR A 12 16.87 -5.16 -1.05
N LYS A 13 17.31 -3.90 -0.94
CA LYS A 13 16.66 -2.71 -1.56
C LYS A 13 16.55 -2.74 -3.09
N ARG A 14 17.15 -3.71 -3.80
CA ARG A 14 17.28 -3.72 -5.26
C ARG A 14 16.70 -4.96 -5.97
N GLN A 15 15.80 -5.72 -5.33
CA GLN A 15 15.35 -6.99 -5.90
C GLN A 15 13.92 -7.00 -6.45
N ILE A 16 13.28 -5.85 -6.67
CA ILE A 16 12.03 -5.82 -7.42
C ILE A 16 12.39 -6.06 -8.89
N LYS A 17 12.21 -7.29 -9.36
CA LYS A 17 12.40 -7.69 -10.76
C LYS A 17 11.06 -7.76 -11.51
N ASP A 18 9.97 -7.59 -10.80
CA ASP A 18 8.63 -7.65 -11.33
C ASP A 18 8.35 -6.49 -12.27
N ASN A 19 7.50 -6.73 -13.27
CA ASN A 19 6.99 -5.67 -14.12
C ASN A 19 6.04 -4.77 -13.30
N PRO A 20 6.31 -3.47 -13.11
CA PRO A 20 5.48 -2.59 -12.29
C PRO A 20 4.03 -2.49 -12.77
N PHE A 21 3.78 -2.59 -14.06
CA PHE A 21 2.42 -2.54 -14.62
C PHE A 21 1.58 -3.77 -14.20
N GLU A 22 2.23 -4.93 -14.07
CA GLU A 22 1.57 -6.14 -13.59
C GLU A 22 1.44 -6.14 -12.08
N LEU A 23 2.53 -5.82 -11.39
CA LEU A 23 2.61 -5.75 -9.94
C LEU A 23 1.51 -4.88 -9.33
N ILE A 24 1.30 -3.68 -9.89
CA ILE A 24 0.36 -2.70 -9.36
C ILE A 24 -1.02 -2.87 -10.00
N GLY A 25 -1.09 -2.91 -11.33
CA GLY A 25 -2.35 -2.88 -12.07
C GLY A 25 -3.12 -4.20 -12.07
N LYS A 26 -2.41 -5.34 -12.03
CA LYS A 26 -3.01 -6.67 -12.10
C LYS A 26 -2.96 -7.45 -10.80
N GLU A 27 -1.79 -7.52 -10.14
CA GLU A 27 -1.65 -8.26 -8.88
C GLU A 27 -2.27 -7.49 -7.71
N TRP A 28 -2.21 -6.17 -7.76
CA TRP A 28 -2.67 -5.22 -6.74
C TRP A 28 -1.77 -5.18 -5.50
N LEU A 29 -1.95 -4.11 -4.74
CA LEU A 29 -1.21 -3.85 -3.52
C LEU A 29 -2.15 -3.88 -2.31
N LEU A 30 -1.76 -4.54 -1.24
CA LEU A 30 -2.38 -4.36 0.06
C LEU A 30 -1.62 -3.26 0.81
N VAL A 31 -2.21 -2.08 0.89
CA VAL A 31 -1.66 -0.93 1.63
C VAL A 31 -2.04 -1.08 3.09
N ALA A 32 -1.07 -1.13 4.00
CA ALA A 32 -1.32 -1.30 5.42
C ALA A 32 -0.53 -0.33 6.28
N ALA A 33 -1.15 0.20 7.31
CA ALA A 33 -0.53 1.09 8.28
C ALA A 33 -1.00 0.76 9.70
N ASN A 34 -0.12 0.96 10.69
CA ASN A 34 -0.42 0.77 12.10
C ASN A 34 -0.34 2.10 12.83
N LYS A 35 -1.38 2.44 13.57
CA LYS A 35 -1.44 3.61 14.42
C LYS A 35 -1.86 3.18 15.84
N ASP A 36 -1.08 3.57 16.83
CA ASP A 36 -1.39 3.34 18.26
C ASP A 36 -1.71 1.87 18.57
N GLY A 37 -0.98 0.94 17.94
CA GLY A 37 -1.16 -0.49 18.12
C GLY A 37 -2.32 -1.11 17.34
N LYS A 38 -3.05 -0.33 16.55
CA LYS A 38 -4.11 -0.81 15.66
C LYS A 38 -3.69 -0.70 14.21
N SER A 39 -3.85 -1.78 13.46
CA SER A 39 -3.60 -1.83 12.02
C SER A 39 -4.88 -1.72 11.22
N ASN A 40 -4.76 -1.14 10.03
CA ASN A 40 -5.78 -1.22 9.01
C ASN A 40 -5.13 -1.38 7.62
N ALA A 41 -5.83 -2.04 6.72
CA ALA A 41 -5.33 -2.29 5.37
C ALA A 41 -6.42 -2.10 4.32
N MET A 42 -6.01 -1.82 3.09
CA MET A 42 -6.89 -1.70 1.93
C MET A 42 -6.18 -2.09 0.65
N THR A 43 -6.90 -2.62 -0.30
CA THR A 43 -6.39 -2.89 -1.63
C THR A 43 -6.32 -1.62 -2.47
N ALA A 44 -5.21 -1.46 -3.18
CA ALA A 44 -4.99 -0.42 -4.17
C ALA A 44 -4.39 -1.01 -5.45
N SER A 45 -4.72 -0.41 -6.61
CA SER A 45 -4.26 -0.85 -7.92
C SER A 45 -3.67 0.29 -8.77
N TRP A 46 -3.49 1.46 -8.18
CA TRP A 46 -2.91 2.63 -8.84
C TRP A 46 -1.66 3.09 -8.10
N GLY A 47 -0.61 3.34 -8.87
CA GLY A 47 0.66 3.80 -8.33
C GLY A 47 1.80 3.65 -9.33
N ALA A 48 3.00 3.82 -8.83
CA ALA A 48 4.23 3.66 -9.59
C ALA A 48 5.39 3.27 -8.66
N VAL A 49 6.44 2.72 -9.23
CA VAL A 49 7.74 2.54 -8.57
C VAL A 49 8.82 3.17 -9.45
N GLY A 50 9.83 3.76 -8.84
CA GLY A 50 10.88 4.42 -9.59
C GLY A 50 11.96 5.03 -8.70
N GLU A 51 12.65 6.02 -9.25
CA GLU A 51 13.73 6.73 -8.58
C GLU A 51 13.36 8.21 -8.46
N MET A 52 13.45 8.77 -7.25
CA MET A 52 13.25 10.19 -7.00
C MET A 52 14.09 10.64 -5.80
N TRP A 53 14.70 11.83 -5.90
CA TRP A 53 15.60 12.38 -4.87
C TRP A 53 16.76 11.45 -4.49
N GLY A 54 17.28 10.68 -5.47
CA GLY A 54 18.34 9.70 -5.26
C GLY A 54 17.91 8.52 -4.39
N LYS A 55 16.61 8.19 -4.38
CA LYS A 55 16.01 7.12 -3.58
C LYS A 55 15.09 6.27 -4.44
N SER A 56 15.10 4.97 -4.16
CA SER A 56 14.07 4.08 -4.71
C SER A 56 12.75 4.36 -4.01
N VAL A 57 11.75 4.78 -4.75
CA VAL A 57 10.45 5.22 -4.23
C VAL A 57 9.29 4.43 -4.81
N VAL A 58 8.22 4.40 -4.04
CA VAL A 58 6.89 4.02 -4.50
C VAL A 58 5.98 5.24 -4.42
N MET A 59 5.08 5.36 -5.39
CA MET A 59 3.98 6.32 -5.38
C MET A 59 2.67 5.57 -5.28
N ILE A 60 1.81 5.97 -4.38
CA ILE A 60 0.44 5.45 -4.25
C ILE A 60 -0.55 6.59 -4.17
N VAL A 61 -1.77 6.34 -4.58
CA VAL A 61 -2.87 7.32 -4.51
C VAL A 61 -4.05 6.73 -3.74
N ILE A 62 -4.53 7.48 -2.76
CA ILE A 62 -5.59 7.01 -1.85
C ILE A 62 -6.73 8.03 -1.81
N ARG A 63 -7.97 7.56 -2.01
CA ARG A 63 -9.17 8.41 -1.94
C ARG A 63 -9.46 8.86 -0.51
N PRO A 64 -10.04 10.07 -0.33
CA PRO A 64 -10.27 10.66 0.99
C PRO A 64 -11.20 9.83 1.88
N GLN A 65 -12.17 9.11 1.30
CA GLN A 65 -13.13 8.30 2.05
C GLN A 65 -12.56 6.97 2.58
N ARG A 66 -11.37 6.55 2.13
CA ARG A 66 -10.77 5.29 2.57
C ARG A 66 -10.30 5.37 4.02
N TYR A 67 -10.74 4.43 4.86
CA TYR A 67 -10.37 4.42 6.28
C TYR A 67 -8.86 4.29 6.51
N THR A 68 -8.18 3.50 5.70
CA THR A 68 -6.71 3.36 5.77
C THR A 68 -5.98 4.70 5.61
N LYS A 69 -6.59 5.67 4.88
CA LYS A 69 -6.02 7.01 4.75
C LYS A 69 -5.82 7.70 6.10
N THR A 70 -6.75 7.52 7.04
CA THR A 70 -6.64 8.12 8.38
C THR A 70 -5.44 7.56 9.17
N PHE A 71 -5.00 6.34 8.86
CA PHE A 71 -3.79 5.74 9.40
C PHE A 71 -2.54 6.30 8.68
N LEU A 72 -2.55 6.28 7.36
CA LEU A 72 -1.45 6.82 6.55
C LEU A 72 -1.11 8.27 6.88
N ASP A 73 -2.13 9.12 7.09
CA ASP A 73 -1.90 10.53 7.39
C ASP A 73 -1.20 10.76 8.74
N GLN A 74 -1.31 9.81 9.66
CA GLN A 74 -0.84 9.93 11.04
C GLN A 74 0.39 9.07 11.36
N THR A 75 0.91 8.31 10.39
CA THR A 75 2.08 7.44 10.54
C THR A 75 3.18 7.84 9.58
N GLU A 76 4.44 7.62 9.95
CA GLU A 76 5.58 7.87 9.05
C GLU A 76 5.79 6.70 8.10
N THR A 77 5.52 5.48 8.56
CA THR A 77 5.77 4.23 7.84
C THR A 77 4.47 3.51 7.49
N PHE A 78 4.52 2.78 6.40
CA PHE A 78 3.45 1.87 5.97
C PHE A 78 4.05 0.73 5.14
N SER A 79 3.26 -0.27 4.83
CA SER A 79 3.67 -1.35 3.94
C SER A 79 2.80 -1.51 2.72
N LEU A 80 3.37 -2.13 1.70
CA LEU A 80 2.69 -2.59 0.49
C LEU A 80 2.93 -4.09 0.34
N GLY A 81 1.91 -4.88 0.65
CA GLY A 81 1.96 -6.33 0.47
C GLY A 81 1.53 -6.73 -0.93
N ILE A 82 2.31 -7.61 -1.57
CA ILE A 82 2.00 -8.25 -2.84
C ILE A 82 1.76 -9.72 -2.56
N PHE A 83 0.63 -10.24 -3.04
CA PHE A 83 0.17 -11.58 -2.72
C PHE A 83 0.12 -12.47 -3.96
N PRO A 84 0.21 -13.80 -3.81
CA PRO A 84 -0.04 -14.72 -4.90
C PRO A 84 -1.51 -14.65 -5.35
N GLU A 85 -1.78 -15.07 -6.58
CA GLU A 85 -3.14 -15.03 -7.15
C GLU A 85 -4.17 -15.80 -6.32
N THR A 86 -3.74 -16.80 -5.58
CA THR A 86 -4.60 -17.56 -4.65
C THR A 86 -5.22 -16.69 -3.55
N GLN A 87 -4.69 -15.50 -3.30
CA GLN A 87 -5.20 -14.53 -2.33
C GLN A 87 -6.11 -13.45 -2.95
N ARG A 88 -6.55 -13.63 -4.18
CA ARG A 88 -7.37 -12.62 -4.89
C ARG A 88 -8.69 -12.30 -4.16
N GLU A 89 -9.34 -13.30 -3.60
CA GLU A 89 -10.58 -13.08 -2.84
C GLU A 89 -10.35 -12.25 -1.58
N MET A 90 -9.25 -12.48 -0.87
CA MET A 90 -8.84 -11.67 0.27
C MET A 90 -8.59 -10.22 -0.17
N LEU A 91 -7.88 -9.98 -1.28
CA LEU A 91 -7.66 -8.63 -1.80
C LEU A 91 -8.95 -7.93 -2.20
N ASN A 92 -9.91 -8.64 -2.81
CA ASN A 92 -11.24 -8.09 -3.10
C ASN A 92 -11.97 -7.67 -1.81
N TYR A 93 -11.98 -8.54 -0.80
CA TYR A 93 -12.56 -8.25 0.50
C TYR A 93 -11.93 -7.00 1.13
N MET A 94 -10.60 -6.93 1.17
CA MET A 94 -9.85 -5.79 1.70
C MET A 94 -10.11 -4.48 0.94
N GLY A 95 -10.43 -4.59 -0.35
CA GLY A 95 -10.74 -3.45 -1.22
C GLY A 95 -12.16 -2.90 -1.06
N THR A 96 -13.12 -3.76 -0.71
CA THR A 96 -14.56 -3.44 -0.70
C THR A 96 -15.12 -3.13 0.69
N VAL A 97 -14.65 -3.84 1.72
CA VAL A 97 -15.14 -3.66 3.10
C VAL A 97 -14.38 -2.55 3.81
N SER A 98 -15.08 -1.77 4.63
CA SER A 98 -14.46 -0.69 5.42
C SER A 98 -14.00 -1.20 6.80
N GLY A 99 -12.78 -0.85 7.19
CA GLY A 99 -12.28 -1.10 8.55
C GLY A 99 -12.98 -0.28 9.65
N ARG A 100 -13.90 0.65 9.25
CA ARG A 100 -14.78 1.33 10.20
C ARG A 100 -15.90 0.43 10.71
N THR A 101 -16.32 -0.54 9.89
CA THR A 101 -17.47 -1.41 10.20
C THR A 101 -17.05 -2.75 10.79
N GLU A 102 -15.83 -3.20 10.50
CA GLU A 102 -15.31 -4.47 11.02
C GLU A 102 -13.78 -4.53 11.01
N ASP A 103 -13.23 -5.43 11.84
CA ASP A 103 -11.80 -5.73 11.82
C ASP A 103 -11.49 -6.64 10.62
N LYS A 104 -11.10 -6.00 9.53
CA LYS A 104 -10.82 -6.70 8.27
C LYS A 104 -9.61 -7.63 8.35
N ILE A 105 -8.57 -7.22 9.08
CA ILE A 105 -7.35 -8.01 9.21
C ILE A 105 -7.65 -9.30 9.95
N ALA A 106 -8.33 -9.21 11.10
CA ALA A 106 -8.72 -10.39 11.86
C ALA A 106 -9.62 -11.35 11.04
N LYS A 107 -10.52 -10.81 10.22
CA LYS A 107 -11.45 -11.63 9.40
C LYS A 107 -10.83 -12.16 8.11
N SER A 108 -9.75 -11.56 7.63
CA SER A 108 -9.11 -11.97 6.37
C SER A 108 -8.34 -13.29 6.47
N GLY A 109 -8.00 -13.73 7.68
CA GLY A 109 -7.14 -14.88 7.91
C GLY A 109 -5.65 -14.59 7.73
N LEU A 110 -5.27 -13.31 7.53
CA LEU A 110 -3.87 -12.90 7.42
C LEU A 110 -3.17 -12.93 8.78
N THR A 111 -1.93 -13.38 8.78
CA THR A 111 -1.04 -13.40 9.94
C THR A 111 -0.19 -12.14 9.95
N GLU A 112 -0.53 -11.21 10.84
CA GLU A 112 0.12 -9.91 10.94
C GLU A 112 1.32 -9.93 11.89
N SER A 113 2.34 -9.16 11.54
CA SER A 113 3.41 -8.71 12.41
C SER A 113 3.85 -7.30 12.02
N LEU A 114 4.74 -6.68 12.80
CA LEU A 114 5.23 -5.32 12.52
C LEU A 114 6.72 -5.34 12.16
N VAL A 115 7.08 -4.62 11.10
CA VAL A 115 8.48 -4.33 10.73
C VAL A 115 8.63 -2.81 10.62
N ASP A 116 9.50 -2.23 11.45
CA ASP A 116 9.70 -0.77 11.56
C ASP A 116 8.38 0.00 11.75
N GLY A 117 7.44 -0.59 12.51
CA GLY A 117 6.13 -0.01 12.78
C GLY A 117 5.10 -0.20 11.65
N ALA A 118 5.47 -0.75 10.50
CA ALA A 118 4.55 -1.05 9.42
C ALA A 118 4.02 -2.49 9.51
N PRO A 119 2.71 -2.74 9.30
CA PRO A 119 2.15 -4.08 9.28
C PRO A 119 2.68 -4.88 8.10
N VAL A 120 3.09 -6.12 8.33
CA VAL A 120 3.49 -7.07 7.30
C VAL A 120 2.74 -8.38 7.51
N PHE A 121 2.49 -9.12 6.42
CA PHE A 121 1.65 -10.31 6.44
C PHE A 121 2.43 -11.52 5.95
N GLU A 122 2.37 -12.62 6.70
CA GLU A 122 3.10 -13.85 6.36
C GLU A 122 2.70 -14.43 4.99
N GLU A 123 1.46 -14.21 4.55
CA GLU A 123 0.93 -14.74 3.30
C GLU A 123 1.36 -13.96 2.06
N SER A 124 1.99 -12.79 2.22
CA SER A 124 2.53 -12.03 1.10
C SER A 124 3.73 -12.74 0.47
N ARG A 125 3.84 -12.68 -0.87
CA ARG A 125 5.04 -13.15 -1.59
C ARG A 125 6.17 -12.10 -1.57
N MET A 126 5.79 -10.83 -1.44
CA MET A 126 6.71 -9.71 -1.28
C MET A 126 6.03 -8.60 -0.49
N THR A 127 6.78 -7.92 0.36
CA THR A 127 6.31 -6.72 1.07
C THR A 127 7.35 -5.61 0.97
N LEU A 128 6.89 -4.43 0.58
CA LEU A 128 7.68 -3.20 0.63
C LEU A 128 7.36 -2.47 1.94
N VAL A 129 8.38 -2.24 2.76
CA VAL A 129 8.28 -1.38 3.94
C VAL A 129 8.75 0.01 3.53
N CYS A 130 7.87 0.99 3.68
CA CYS A 130 8.02 2.31 3.09
C CYS A 130 7.95 3.41 4.15
N ARG A 131 8.75 4.47 3.97
CA ARG A 131 8.69 5.68 4.76
C ARG A 131 8.22 6.85 3.90
N LYS A 132 7.17 7.54 4.33
CA LYS A 132 6.63 8.69 3.59
C LYS A 132 7.65 9.83 3.50
N LEU A 133 7.77 10.37 2.29
CA LEU A 133 8.58 11.55 1.99
C LEU A 133 7.72 12.75 1.59
N PHE A 134 6.55 12.49 0.98
CA PHE A 134 5.69 13.51 0.43
C PHE A 134 4.24 13.05 0.47
N ALA A 135 3.32 13.98 0.73
CA ALA A 135 1.88 13.77 0.63
C ALA A 135 1.22 15.04 0.09
N GLN A 136 0.46 14.93 -1.00
CA GLN A 136 -0.23 16.04 -1.62
C GLN A 136 -1.61 15.60 -2.12
N PRO A 137 -2.71 16.21 -1.64
CA PRO A 137 -4.01 16.06 -2.29
C PRO A 137 -3.94 16.53 -3.73
N MET A 138 -4.53 15.76 -4.65
CA MET A 138 -4.70 16.19 -6.02
C MET A 138 -5.75 17.29 -6.08
N GLU A 139 -5.46 18.35 -6.81
CA GLU A 139 -6.35 19.48 -6.99
C GLU A 139 -6.93 19.47 -8.42
N GLU A 140 -8.22 19.75 -8.58
CA GLU A 140 -8.87 19.76 -9.88
C GLU A 140 -8.15 20.65 -10.89
N ALA A 141 -7.70 21.82 -10.45
CA ALA A 141 -6.99 22.79 -11.28
C ALA A 141 -5.63 22.27 -11.83
N ALA A 142 -5.08 21.21 -11.26
CA ALA A 142 -3.83 20.61 -11.72
C ALA A 142 -4.04 19.59 -12.85
N PHE A 143 -5.28 19.18 -13.13
CA PHE A 143 -5.57 18.26 -14.23
C PHE A 143 -5.55 19.00 -15.56
N LEU A 144 -4.76 18.50 -16.50
CA LEU A 144 -4.65 19.03 -17.86
C LEU A 144 -5.64 18.37 -18.83
N ASP A 145 -6.20 17.23 -18.45
CA ASP A 145 -7.21 16.49 -19.20
C ASP A 145 -8.54 16.42 -18.43
N GLN A 146 -9.51 17.20 -18.86
CA GLN A 146 -10.83 17.23 -18.23
C GLN A 146 -11.55 15.89 -18.31
N LYS A 147 -11.31 15.07 -19.35
CA LYS A 147 -11.93 13.74 -19.46
C LYS A 147 -11.54 12.81 -18.32
N THR A 148 -10.30 12.94 -17.84
CA THR A 148 -9.84 12.18 -16.66
C THR A 148 -10.63 12.58 -15.43
N VAL A 149 -10.88 13.86 -15.21
CA VAL A 149 -11.67 14.35 -14.07
C VAL A 149 -13.12 13.84 -14.17
N ASP A 150 -13.75 14.00 -15.32
CA ASP A 150 -15.14 13.60 -15.54
C ASP A 150 -15.35 12.09 -15.37
N SER A 151 -14.38 11.30 -15.80
CA SER A 151 -14.47 9.83 -15.75
C SER A 151 -14.18 9.26 -14.36
N TRP A 152 -13.21 9.82 -13.64
CA TRP A 152 -12.70 9.21 -12.42
C TRP A 152 -13.09 9.95 -11.13
N TYR A 153 -13.51 11.21 -11.24
CA TYR A 153 -13.84 12.07 -10.09
C TYR A 153 -15.18 12.79 -10.25
N PRO A 154 -16.28 12.08 -10.57
CA PRO A 154 -17.60 12.72 -10.70
C PRO A 154 -18.04 13.39 -9.38
N ASP A 155 -17.60 12.84 -8.24
CA ASP A 155 -17.92 13.34 -6.90
C ASP A 155 -16.83 14.25 -6.32
N LYS A 156 -15.83 14.64 -7.13
CA LYS A 156 -14.68 15.48 -6.71
C LYS A 156 -13.87 14.91 -5.53
N ASP A 157 -13.90 13.61 -5.32
CA ASP A 157 -13.22 12.88 -4.27
C ASP A 157 -11.75 12.57 -4.67
N PHE A 158 -11.00 13.60 -5.00
CA PHE A 158 -9.64 13.51 -5.50
C PHE A 158 -8.72 12.73 -4.55
N HIS A 159 -7.87 11.89 -5.13
CA HIS A 159 -6.88 11.14 -4.36
C HIS A 159 -5.84 12.07 -3.71
N THR A 160 -5.27 11.60 -2.63
CA THR A 160 -3.99 12.11 -2.13
C THR A 160 -2.87 11.25 -2.71
N LEU A 161 -1.87 11.88 -3.32
CA LEU A 161 -0.62 11.24 -3.75
C LEU A 161 0.32 11.14 -2.55
N TYR A 162 0.84 9.95 -2.31
CA TYR A 162 1.93 9.71 -1.36
C TYR A 162 3.16 9.23 -2.14
N ILE A 163 4.32 9.83 -1.87
CA ILE A 163 5.62 9.35 -2.34
C ILE A 163 6.40 8.89 -1.13
N ALA A 164 6.88 7.66 -1.17
CA ALA A 164 7.57 7.05 -0.03
C ALA A 164 8.85 6.34 -0.48
N GLU A 165 9.90 6.46 0.32
CA GLU A 165 11.12 5.67 0.15
C GLU A 165 10.83 4.21 0.49
N ILE A 166 11.29 3.30 -0.37
CA ILE A 166 11.30 1.87 -0.09
C ILE A 166 12.53 1.58 0.79
N GLU A 167 12.31 1.39 2.07
CA GLU A 167 13.40 1.13 3.02
C GLU A 167 13.79 -0.34 3.07
N LYS A 168 12.81 -1.24 2.95
CA LYS A 168 13.03 -2.69 2.93
C LYS A 168 12.14 -3.37 1.90
N VAL A 169 12.67 -4.41 1.28
CA VAL A 169 11.92 -5.35 0.45
C VAL A 169 12.05 -6.73 1.10
N LEU A 170 10.94 -7.26 1.59
CA LEU A 170 10.85 -8.58 2.17
C LEU A 170 10.31 -9.53 1.11
N VAL A 171 11.03 -10.58 0.78
CA VAL A 171 10.67 -11.58 -0.24
C VAL A 171 10.63 -12.96 0.40
N LYS A 172 9.66 -13.76 -0.02
CA LYS A 172 9.48 -15.14 0.44
C LYS A 172 10.16 -16.12 -0.51
#